data_05013b24184dd58d9cfcc2ece2326fd9
#
_entry.id   05013b24184dd58d9cfcc2ece2326fd9
#
_cell.length_a   1.000
_cell.length_b   1.000
_cell.length_c   1.000
_cell.angle_alpha   90.00
_cell.angle_beta   90.00
_cell.angle_gamma   90.00
#
_symmetry.space_group_name_H-M   'P 1'
#
loop_
_entity.id
_entity.type
_entity.pdbx_description
1 polymer ?
#
loop_
_entity_poly.entity_id
_entity_poly.type
_entity_poly.pdbx_seq_one_letter_code
_entity_poly.pdbx_strand_id
1 'polypeptide(L)'
;MGIANYFDSDPNFTEQQEAELVRLTSALRRIIDCNVKLNAPLDTLTRLANDAEAMLATMEPYSSVRPIAAHNKVFKPDDVNWSAPYSPVVGRCNPLSPPMQMMLEDNKAVSLATFGDPYEGPPNCVHGGIVALAWDHVMALSNMLINARGPTAWLHVDYRKPTPLYTPLRFEAWIDRVEGKKIFVKGVCYANGEVVTEANGLFINTVIKNIGVEEEMLRQQVLRGKPEHPDERHPLHP
;
A
#
# COMPACT_ATOMS: atom_id res chain seq x y z
N MET A 1 1.77 -27.79 9.98
CA MET A 1 1.55 -27.50 8.56
C MET A 1 2.53 -26.38 8.20
N GLY A 2 3.53 -26.70 7.38
CA GLY A 2 4.57 -25.76 6.98
C GLY A 2 3.96 -24.64 6.14
N ILE A 3 4.44 -23.42 6.33
CA ILE A 3 4.21 -22.28 5.42
C ILE A 3 5.04 -22.60 4.16
N ALA A 4 4.60 -23.59 3.39
CA ALA A 4 5.20 -23.91 2.11
C ALA A 4 4.63 -22.89 1.10
N ASN A 5 5.52 -22.11 0.51
CA ASN A 5 5.41 -21.48 -0.80
C ASN A 5 4.15 -20.61 -1.07
N TYR A 6 3.94 -19.58 -0.24
CA TYR A 6 2.99 -18.50 -0.57
C TYR A 6 3.38 -17.67 -1.82
N PHE A 7 4.45 -18.04 -2.50
CA PHE A 7 5.12 -17.21 -3.52
C PHE A 7 5.31 -17.90 -4.87
N ASP A 8 4.73 -19.08 -5.06
CA ASP A 8 4.76 -19.69 -6.39
C ASP A 8 3.72 -18.96 -7.28
N SER A 9 4.24 -18.26 -8.28
CA SER A 9 3.44 -17.77 -9.42
C SER A 9 2.64 -18.93 -9.98
N ASP A 10 1.36 -18.73 -10.32
CA ASP A 10 0.59 -19.72 -11.08
C ASP A 10 1.41 -20.14 -12.31
N PRO A 11 1.91 -21.38 -12.38
CA PRO A 11 2.82 -21.80 -13.45
C PRO A 11 2.18 -21.72 -14.84
N ASN A 12 0.87 -21.50 -14.89
CA ASN A 12 0.09 -21.37 -16.12
C ASN A 12 -0.16 -19.91 -16.55
N PHE A 13 0.27 -18.90 -15.75
CA PHE A 13 0.05 -17.49 -16.06
C PHE A 13 1.30 -16.90 -16.69
N THR A 14 1.25 -16.65 -17.99
CA THR A 14 2.40 -16.16 -18.77
C THR A 14 2.64 -14.67 -18.54
N GLU A 15 3.86 -14.20 -18.80
CA GLU A 15 4.19 -12.77 -18.76
C GLU A 15 3.30 -11.93 -19.69
N GLN A 16 2.93 -12.49 -20.85
CA GLN A 16 2.01 -11.82 -21.77
C GLN A 16 0.61 -11.69 -21.19
N GLN A 17 0.10 -12.71 -20.52
CA GLN A 17 -1.19 -12.65 -19.83
C GLN A 17 -1.16 -11.64 -18.68
N GLU A 18 -0.06 -11.56 -17.95
CA GLU A 18 0.12 -10.53 -16.90
C GLU A 18 0.12 -9.12 -17.49
N ALA A 19 0.83 -8.89 -18.59
CA ALA A 19 0.87 -7.60 -19.25
C ALA A 19 -0.53 -7.15 -19.72
N GLU A 20 -1.31 -8.07 -20.29
CA GLU A 20 -2.70 -7.80 -20.72
C GLU A 20 -3.62 -7.54 -19.52
N LEU A 21 -3.46 -8.27 -18.41
CA LEU A 21 -4.22 -8.01 -17.19
C LEU A 21 -3.87 -6.63 -16.57
N VAL A 22 -2.61 -6.24 -16.59
CA VAL A 22 -2.18 -4.89 -16.16
C VAL A 22 -2.78 -3.82 -17.07
N ARG A 23 -2.83 -4.05 -18.39
CA ARG A 23 -3.45 -3.14 -19.35
C ARG A 23 -4.97 -3.02 -19.10
N LEU A 24 -5.67 -4.15 -18.90
CA LEU A 24 -7.08 -4.17 -18.53
C LEU A 24 -7.33 -3.42 -17.21
N THR A 25 -6.54 -3.70 -16.17
CA THR A 25 -6.64 -3.05 -14.88
C THR A 25 -6.43 -1.54 -14.97
N SER A 26 -5.49 -1.10 -15.80
CA SER A 26 -5.24 0.33 -16.05
C SER A 26 -6.44 1.00 -16.74
N ALA A 27 -7.11 0.30 -17.67
CA ALA A 27 -8.33 0.80 -18.30
C ALA A 27 -9.47 0.91 -17.27
N LEU A 28 -9.65 -0.10 -16.41
CA LEU A 28 -10.67 -0.08 -15.34
C LEU A 28 -10.44 1.08 -14.36
N ARG A 29 -9.19 1.36 -13.95
CA ARG A 29 -8.89 2.53 -13.10
C ARG A 29 -9.28 3.85 -13.77
N ARG A 30 -9.02 3.99 -15.08
CA ARG A 30 -9.45 5.18 -15.83
C ARG A 30 -10.97 5.26 -15.94
N ILE A 31 -11.67 4.12 -16.08
CA ILE A 31 -13.14 4.08 -16.05
C ILE A 31 -13.64 4.55 -14.69
N ILE A 32 -13.06 4.08 -13.58
CA ILE A 32 -13.41 4.54 -12.23
C ILE A 32 -13.21 6.06 -12.10
N ASP A 33 -12.06 6.58 -12.55
CA ASP A 33 -11.76 8.02 -12.50
C ASP A 33 -12.75 8.85 -13.33
N CYS A 34 -13.15 8.38 -14.50
CA CYS A 34 -14.17 9.04 -15.30
C CYS A 34 -15.56 8.93 -14.66
N ASN A 35 -15.90 7.75 -14.12
CA ASN A 35 -17.25 7.47 -13.62
C ASN A 35 -17.63 8.33 -12.41
N VAL A 36 -16.70 8.61 -11.49
CA VAL A 36 -17.00 9.42 -10.29
C VAL A 36 -17.35 10.87 -10.59
N LYS A 37 -17.05 11.35 -11.79
CA LYS A 37 -17.36 12.71 -12.29
C LYS A 37 -18.22 12.71 -13.56
N LEU A 38 -18.82 11.54 -13.89
CA LEU A 38 -19.59 11.37 -15.11
C LEU A 38 -20.92 12.14 -15.03
N ASN A 39 -21.13 13.03 -16.00
CA ASN A 39 -22.41 13.71 -16.21
C ASN A 39 -22.78 13.61 -17.70
N ALA A 40 -23.52 12.55 -18.05
CA ALA A 40 -23.86 12.24 -19.44
C ALA A 40 -25.38 12.09 -19.65
N PRO A 41 -25.90 12.27 -20.87
CA PRO A 41 -27.30 12.01 -21.20
C PRO A 41 -27.70 10.56 -20.93
N LEU A 42 -29.00 10.32 -20.68
CA LEU A 42 -29.53 9.03 -20.30
C LEU A 42 -29.21 7.91 -21.30
N ASP A 43 -29.32 8.18 -22.59
CA ASP A 43 -29.01 7.22 -23.65
C ASP A 43 -27.53 6.79 -23.63
N THR A 44 -26.63 7.73 -23.35
CA THR A 44 -25.22 7.48 -23.17
C THR A 44 -24.96 6.66 -21.90
N LEU A 45 -25.60 6.98 -20.78
CA LEU A 45 -25.48 6.20 -19.53
C LEU A 45 -26.00 4.78 -19.72
N THR A 46 -27.16 4.61 -20.40
CA THR A 46 -27.71 3.28 -20.71
C THR A 46 -26.75 2.44 -21.56
N ARG A 47 -26.16 3.04 -22.60
CA ARG A 47 -25.18 2.33 -23.45
C ARG A 47 -23.95 1.93 -22.64
N LEU A 48 -23.38 2.83 -21.83
CA LEU A 48 -22.19 2.53 -21.01
C LEU A 48 -22.47 1.43 -19.98
N ALA A 49 -23.68 1.43 -19.38
CA ALA A 49 -24.08 0.35 -18.47
C ALA A 49 -24.13 -1.00 -19.19
N ASN A 50 -24.78 -1.06 -20.36
CA ASN A 50 -24.87 -2.29 -21.16
C ASN A 50 -23.47 -2.79 -21.60
N ASP A 51 -22.58 -1.88 -22.00
CA ASP A 51 -21.20 -2.22 -22.37
C ASP A 51 -20.42 -2.80 -21.18
N ALA A 52 -20.60 -2.24 -19.99
CA ALA A 52 -19.97 -2.74 -18.76
C ALA A 52 -20.52 -4.13 -18.36
N GLU A 53 -21.82 -4.37 -18.47
CA GLU A 53 -22.46 -5.67 -18.24
C GLU A 53 -21.98 -6.74 -19.24
N ALA A 54 -21.82 -6.38 -20.52
CA ALA A 54 -21.28 -7.26 -21.54
C ALA A 54 -19.81 -7.64 -21.23
N MET A 55 -19.01 -6.68 -20.77
CA MET A 55 -17.63 -6.95 -20.32
C MET A 55 -17.63 -7.89 -19.12
N LEU A 56 -18.49 -7.67 -18.12
CA LEU A 56 -18.62 -8.54 -16.94
C LEU A 56 -18.96 -9.97 -17.35
N ALA A 57 -19.96 -10.17 -18.23
CA ALA A 57 -20.34 -11.48 -18.74
C ALA A 57 -19.19 -12.22 -19.46
N THR A 58 -18.28 -11.46 -20.10
CA THR A 58 -17.07 -12.01 -20.71
C THR A 58 -16.05 -12.45 -19.66
N MET A 59 -15.97 -11.78 -18.50
CA MET A 59 -15.00 -12.05 -17.44
C MET A 59 -15.42 -13.20 -16.51
N GLU A 60 -16.71 -13.31 -16.20
CA GLU A 60 -17.25 -14.24 -15.21
C GLU A 60 -16.82 -15.71 -15.41
N PRO A 61 -16.82 -16.28 -16.63
CA PRO A 61 -16.40 -17.67 -16.85
C PRO A 61 -14.95 -17.96 -16.48
N TYR A 62 -14.11 -16.93 -16.43
CA TYR A 62 -12.69 -17.02 -16.11
C TYR A 62 -12.37 -16.55 -14.67
N SER A 63 -13.39 -16.12 -13.93
CA SER A 63 -13.24 -15.70 -12.53
C SER A 63 -13.37 -16.91 -11.61
N SER A 64 -12.40 -17.11 -10.72
CA SER A 64 -12.41 -18.21 -9.77
C SER A 64 -12.20 -17.70 -8.34
N VAL A 65 -12.82 -18.39 -7.38
CA VAL A 65 -12.57 -18.12 -5.95
C VAL A 65 -11.24 -18.74 -5.57
N ARG A 66 -10.24 -17.91 -5.34
CA ARG A 66 -8.92 -18.32 -4.85
C ARG A 66 -8.31 -17.27 -3.94
N PRO A 67 -7.45 -17.65 -2.98
CA PRO A 67 -6.76 -16.69 -2.14
C PRO A 67 -5.89 -15.76 -2.98
N ILE A 68 -6.13 -14.45 -2.90
CA ILE A 68 -5.35 -13.43 -3.63
C ILE A 68 -3.86 -13.51 -3.27
N ALA A 69 -3.56 -13.82 -2.01
CA ALA A 69 -2.18 -13.99 -1.54
C ALA A 69 -1.42 -15.13 -2.23
N ALA A 70 -2.11 -16.11 -2.81
CA ALA A 70 -1.46 -17.20 -3.58
C ALA A 70 -0.75 -16.69 -4.85
N HIS A 71 -1.07 -15.48 -5.31
CA HIS A 71 -0.44 -14.85 -6.47
C HIS A 71 0.68 -13.87 -6.10
N ASN A 72 1.01 -13.73 -4.81
CA ASN A 72 2.14 -12.91 -4.41
C ASN A 72 3.44 -13.54 -4.94
N LYS A 73 4.29 -12.69 -5.50
CA LYS A 73 5.58 -13.06 -6.06
C LYS A 73 6.69 -12.92 -5.00
N VAL A 74 7.87 -13.44 -5.30
CA VAL A 74 9.05 -13.21 -4.47
C VAL A 74 9.27 -11.71 -4.32
N PHE A 75 9.50 -11.27 -3.08
CA PHE A 75 9.72 -9.86 -2.77
C PHE A 75 10.95 -9.31 -3.51
N LYS A 76 10.76 -8.20 -4.21
CA LYS A 76 11.82 -7.44 -4.87
C LYS A 76 11.89 -6.05 -4.25
N PRO A 77 13.01 -5.70 -3.59
CA PRO A 77 13.15 -4.39 -2.94
C PRO A 77 13.06 -3.19 -3.91
N ASP A 78 13.48 -3.39 -5.15
CA ASP A 78 13.48 -2.42 -6.23
C ASP A 78 12.15 -2.37 -7.02
N ASP A 79 11.27 -3.36 -6.84
CA ASP A 79 9.92 -3.39 -7.42
C ASP A 79 8.91 -4.04 -6.46
N VAL A 80 8.63 -3.33 -5.38
CA VAL A 80 7.71 -3.80 -4.32
C VAL A 80 6.31 -4.04 -4.86
N ASN A 81 5.83 -3.15 -5.75
CA ASN A 81 4.50 -3.26 -6.35
C ASN A 81 4.32 -4.53 -7.21
N TRP A 82 5.40 -5.05 -7.78
CA TRP A 82 5.38 -6.30 -8.52
C TRP A 82 5.19 -7.52 -7.60
N SER A 83 5.66 -7.44 -6.37
CA SER A 83 5.62 -8.55 -5.41
C SER A 83 4.21 -8.91 -4.95
N ALA A 84 3.25 -7.97 -5.02
CA ALA A 84 1.87 -8.16 -4.60
C ALA A 84 0.87 -7.66 -5.68
N PRO A 85 0.80 -8.32 -6.85
CA PRO A 85 0.10 -7.80 -8.03
C PRO A 85 -1.40 -7.59 -7.82
N TYR A 86 -2.03 -8.29 -6.89
CA TYR A 86 -3.46 -8.18 -6.59
C TYR A 86 -3.77 -7.45 -5.28
N SER A 87 -2.77 -6.87 -4.63
CA SER A 87 -2.99 -6.08 -3.41
C SER A 87 -3.99 -4.95 -3.66
N PRO A 88 -4.94 -4.70 -2.75
CA PRO A 88 -5.87 -3.57 -2.88
C PRO A 88 -5.19 -2.21 -2.69
N VAL A 89 -3.91 -2.18 -2.27
CA VAL A 89 -3.19 -0.93 -1.99
C VAL A 89 -2.11 -0.66 -3.03
N VAL A 90 -1.39 -1.68 -3.50
CA VAL A 90 -0.23 -1.49 -4.41
C VAL A 90 -0.29 -2.37 -5.65
N GLY A 91 -1.31 -3.21 -5.78
CA GLY A 91 -1.39 -4.22 -6.83
C GLY A 91 -1.62 -3.64 -8.21
N ARG A 92 -0.71 -3.92 -9.15
CA ARG A 92 -0.85 -3.50 -10.54
C ARG A 92 -2.00 -4.18 -11.27
N CYS A 93 -2.44 -5.35 -10.78
CA CYS A 93 -3.57 -6.13 -11.32
C CYS A 93 -4.87 -5.95 -10.51
N ASN A 94 -4.93 -5.00 -9.58
CA ASN A 94 -6.15 -4.69 -8.82
C ASN A 94 -6.63 -3.27 -9.12
N PRO A 95 -7.81 -3.08 -9.73
CA PRO A 95 -8.30 -1.74 -10.07
C PRO A 95 -8.62 -0.86 -8.84
N LEU A 96 -8.84 -1.45 -7.65
CA LEU A 96 -9.04 -0.68 -6.41
C LEU A 96 -7.74 -0.04 -5.90
N SER A 97 -6.58 -0.56 -6.33
CA SER A 97 -5.30 -0.09 -5.85
C SER A 97 -5.05 1.38 -6.22
N PRO A 98 -4.81 2.26 -5.24
CA PRO A 98 -4.44 3.64 -5.50
C PRO A 98 -3.09 3.76 -6.20
N PRO A 99 -2.76 4.92 -6.77
CA PRO A 99 -1.52 5.14 -7.55
C PRO A 99 -0.30 5.30 -6.65
N MET A 100 -0.01 4.28 -5.83
CA MET A 100 1.12 4.26 -4.91
C MET A 100 2.31 3.54 -5.52
N GLN A 101 3.47 4.17 -5.51
CA GLN A 101 4.76 3.58 -5.86
C GLN A 101 5.55 3.35 -4.59
N MET A 102 5.90 2.09 -4.31
CA MET A 102 6.55 1.67 -3.07
C MET A 102 8.01 1.32 -3.32
N MET A 103 8.89 1.74 -2.41
CA MET A 103 10.32 1.45 -2.47
C MET A 103 10.94 1.40 -1.07
N LEU A 104 12.13 0.82 -0.97
CA LEU A 104 12.97 0.89 0.23
C LEU A 104 14.14 1.83 -0.07
N GLU A 105 14.30 2.88 0.74
CA GLU A 105 15.37 3.88 0.64
C GLU A 105 15.97 4.16 2.02
N ASP A 106 17.29 4.17 2.15
CA ASP A 106 17.99 4.63 3.36
C ASP A 106 17.41 4.12 4.69
N ASN A 107 17.12 2.80 4.76
CA ASN A 107 16.45 2.16 5.90
C ASN A 107 15.04 2.68 6.22
N LYS A 108 14.34 3.21 5.22
CA LYS A 108 12.94 3.58 5.28
C LYS A 108 12.12 2.84 4.22
N ALA A 109 10.87 2.60 4.54
CA ALA A 109 9.87 2.34 3.52
C ALA A 109 9.34 3.68 3.02
N VAL A 110 9.36 3.86 1.70
CA VAL A 110 8.91 5.10 1.06
C VAL A 110 7.79 4.78 0.09
N SER A 111 6.80 5.66 0.03
CA SER A 111 5.80 5.64 -1.03
C SER A 111 5.61 7.02 -1.63
N LEU A 112 5.55 7.06 -2.96
CA LEU A 112 5.12 8.22 -3.72
C LEU A 112 3.70 7.97 -4.23
N ALA A 113 2.81 8.95 -4.08
CA ALA A 113 1.43 8.85 -4.53
C ALA A 113 0.90 10.22 -4.95
N THR A 114 0.00 10.23 -5.95
CA THR A 114 -0.82 11.39 -6.29
C THR A 114 -2.25 10.90 -6.44
N PHE A 115 -3.11 11.29 -5.51
CA PHE A 115 -4.51 10.86 -5.49
C PHE A 115 -5.37 11.84 -6.31
N GLY A 116 -6.33 11.33 -7.08
CA GLY A 116 -7.31 12.08 -7.84
C GLY A 116 -8.74 11.91 -7.29
N ASP A 117 -9.74 12.30 -8.08
CA ASP A 117 -11.16 12.34 -7.71
C ASP A 117 -11.74 11.08 -7.06
N PRO A 118 -11.37 9.82 -7.47
CA PRO A 118 -11.90 8.63 -6.83
C PRO A 118 -11.58 8.49 -5.34
N TYR A 119 -10.61 9.25 -4.86
CA TYR A 119 -10.12 9.20 -3.48
C TYR A 119 -10.52 10.42 -2.65
N GLU A 120 -11.40 11.27 -3.18
CA GLU A 120 -11.86 12.48 -2.48
C GLU A 120 -12.69 12.13 -1.24
N GLY A 121 -12.42 12.88 -0.16
CA GLY A 121 -13.25 12.92 1.04
C GLY A 121 -13.83 14.32 1.23
N PRO A 122 -13.28 15.16 2.09
CA PRO A 122 -13.63 16.58 2.09
C PRO A 122 -13.21 17.23 0.76
N PRO A 123 -13.86 18.33 0.32
CA PRO A 123 -13.56 18.98 -0.95
C PRO A 123 -12.06 19.24 -1.16
N ASN A 124 -11.53 18.77 -2.29
CA ASN A 124 -10.13 18.87 -2.70
C ASN A 124 -9.12 18.13 -1.77
N CYS A 125 -9.59 17.24 -0.91
CA CYS A 125 -8.75 16.49 0.02
C CYS A 125 -8.93 14.99 -0.14
N VAL A 126 -7.85 14.25 0.03
CA VAL A 126 -7.87 12.79 0.11
C VAL A 126 -8.69 12.35 1.32
N HIS A 127 -9.58 11.38 1.14
CA HIS A 127 -10.36 10.79 2.22
C HIS A 127 -9.44 10.21 3.30
N GLY A 128 -9.71 10.52 4.58
CA GLY A 128 -8.86 10.07 5.71
C GLY A 128 -8.68 8.56 5.79
N GLY A 129 -9.70 7.77 5.43
CA GLY A 129 -9.59 6.31 5.35
C GLY A 129 -8.64 5.83 4.25
N ILE A 130 -8.51 6.56 3.14
CA ILE A 130 -7.52 6.26 2.09
C ILE A 130 -6.10 6.58 2.59
N VAL A 131 -5.93 7.67 3.31
CA VAL A 131 -4.65 8.01 3.95
C VAL A 131 -4.26 6.94 4.97
N ALA A 132 -5.20 6.46 5.79
CA ALA A 132 -4.96 5.37 6.75
C ALA A 132 -4.60 4.05 6.04
N LEU A 133 -5.27 3.72 4.93
CA LEU A 133 -4.95 2.56 4.09
C LEU A 133 -3.51 2.66 3.54
N ALA A 134 -3.11 3.83 3.05
CA ALA A 134 -1.75 4.08 2.60
C ALA A 134 -0.75 3.86 3.74
N TRP A 135 -1.02 4.42 4.92
CA TRP A 135 -0.17 4.26 6.11
C TRP A 135 0.00 2.81 6.54
N ASP A 136 -1.09 2.04 6.60
CA ASP A 136 -1.02 0.63 6.97
C ASP A 136 -0.03 -0.12 6.08
N HIS A 137 -0.08 0.14 4.78
CA HIS A 137 0.78 -0.57 3.82
C HIS A 137 2.23 -0.09 3.82
N VAL A 138 2.48 1.23 3.88
CA VAL A 138 3.83 1.80 3.95
C VAL A 138 4.55 1.34 5.21
N MET A 139 3.85 1.34 6.35
CA MET A 139 4.40 0.84 7.61
C MET A 139 4.64 -0.67 7.59
N ALA A 140 3.73 -1.45 7.00
CA ALA A 140 3.94 -2.89 6.82
C ALA A 140 5.19 -3.18 5.97
N LEU A 141 5.47 -2.36 4.94
CA LEU A 141 6.67 -2.50 4.14
C LEU A 141 7.95 -2.29 4.94
N SER A 142 7.96 -1.39 5.93
CA SER A 142 9.17 -1.15 6.75
C SER A 142 9.63 -2.40 7.51
N ASN A 143 8.71 -3.36 7.81
CA ASN A 143 9.08 -4.62 8.44
C ASN A 143 10.03 -5.46 7.55
N MET A 144 9.99 -5.26 6.24
CA MET A 144 10.89 -5.96 5.30
C MET A 144 12.36 -5.53 5.44
N LEU A 145 12.62 -4.34 6.01
CA LEU A 145 13.98 -3.88 6.32
C LEU A 145 14.71 -4.82 7.28
N ILE A 146 13.94 -5.56 8.09
CA ILE A 146 14.45 -6.52 9.08
C ILE A 146 13.98 -7.94 8.80
N ASN A 147 13.61 -8.26 7.56
CA ASN A 147 13.08 -9.55 7.15
C ASN A 147 11.89 -10.05 7.99
N ALA A 148 11.14 -9.14 8.59
CA ALA A 148 9.98 -9.43 9.40
C ALA A 148 8.68 -9.29 8.59
N ARG A 149 7.66 -10.04 8.99
CA ARG A 149 6.29 -9.97 8.43
C ARG A 149 5.30 -10.27 9.51
N GLY A 150 4.16 -9.58 9.45
CA GLY A 150 3.07 -9.87 10.36
C GLY A 150 1.93 -8.87 10.26
N PRO A 151 0.78 -9.20 10.86
CA PRO A 151 -0.39 -8.34 10.83
C PRO A 151 -0.17 -7.08 11.65
N THR A 152 -0.85 -6.03 11.23
CA THR A 152 -1.03 -4.79 11.98
C THR A 152 -1.87 -5.08 13.22
N ALA A 153 -1.35 -4.77 14.41
CA ALA A 153 -2.09 -4.87 15.66
C ALA A 153 -2.87 -3.59 15.95
N TRP A 154 -2.26 -2.44 15.67
CA TRP A 154 -2.94 -1.15 15.70
C TRP A 154 -2.19 -0.14 14.81
N LEU A 155 -2.93 0.87 14.36
CA LEU A 155 -2.48 2.00 13.60
C LEU A 155 -3.09 3.27 14.18
N HIS A 156 -2.28 4.28 14.42
CA HIS A 156 -2.70 5.61 14.82
C HIS A 156 -2.22 6.61 13.76
N VAL A 157 -3.12 7.46 13.28
CA VAL A 157 -2.82 8.49 12.27
C VAL A 157 -3.22 9.85 12.79
N ASP A 158 -2.26 10.77 12.83
CA ASP A 158 -2.45 12.17 13.14
C ASP A 158 -2.57 12.97 11.85
N TYR A 159 -3.72 13.59 11.63
CA TYR A 159 -3.99 14.46 10.48
C TYR A 159 -3.63 15.90 10.86
N ARG A 160 -2.41 16.33 10.56
CA ARG A 160 -1.88 17.67 10.91
C ARG A 160 -2.43 18.77 10.01
N LYS A 161 -2.61 18.45 8.72
CA LYS A 161 -3.17 19.33 7.69
C LYS A 161 -4.06 18.51 6.75
N PRO A 162 -4.99 19.15 6.02
CA PRO A 162 -5.69 18.49 4.92
C PRO A 162 -4.69 17.89 3.93
N THR A 163 -4.86 16.63 3.56
CA THR A 163 -4.03 15.95 2.55
C THR A 163 -4.58 16.30 1.16
N PRO A 164 -3.89 17.11 0.34
CA PRO A 164 -4.47 17.64 -0.90
C PRO A 164 -4.56 16.58 -1.99
N LEU A 165 -5.62 16.64 -2.80
CA LEU A 165 -5.71 15.92 -4.08
C LEU A 165 -4.74 16.52 -5.11
N TYR A 166 -4.42 15.74 -6.14
CA TYR A 166 -3.59 16.15 -7.30
C TYR A 166 -2.21 16.68 -6.93
N THR A 167 -1.79 16.45 -5.70
CA THR A 167 -0.48 16.89 -5.20
C THR A 167 0.39 15.66 -4.94
N PRO A 168 1.65 15.67 -5.39
CA PRO A 168 2.59 14.61 -5.04
C PRO A 168 2.77 14.51 -3.52
N LEU A 169 2.47 13.33 -2.98
CA LEU A 169 2.66 12.97 -1.59
C LEU A 169 3.87 12.06 -1.46
N ARG A 170 4.65 12.25 -0.39
CA ARG A 170 5.73 11.35 -0.02
C ARG A 170 5.48 10.83 1.40
N PHE A 171 5.23 9.56 1.51
CA PHE A 171 5.15 8.83 2.77
C PHE A 171 6.51 8.22 3.08
N GLU A 172 6.98 8.37 4.31
CA GLU A 172 8.19 7.73 4.82
C GLU A 172 7.87 7.02 6.13
N ALA A 173 8.23 5.74 6.25
CA ALA A 173 8.07 4.98 7.47
C ALA A 173 9.38 4.27 7.85
N TRP A 174 9.66 4.21 9.14
CA TRP A 174 10.86 3.55 9.69
C TRP A 174 10.53 2.79 10.97
N ILE A 175 11.36 1.81 11.29
CA ILE A 175 11.23 1.08 12.55
C ILE A 175 11.76 1.97 13.68
N ASP A 176 10.90 2.27 14.64
CA ASP A 176 11.25 3.02 15.84
C ASP A 176 11.97 2.12 16.86
N ARG A 177 11.40 0.94 17.13
CA ARG A 177 11.97 -0.08 18.02
C ARG A 177 11.35 -1.45 17.81
N VAL A 178 12.03 -2.47 18.30
CA VAL A 178 11.54 -3.87 18.31
C VAL A 178 11.60 -4.39 19.75
N GLU A 179 10.51 -5.02 20.19
CA GLU A 179 10.38 -5.63 21.51
C GLU A 179 9.85 -7.06 21.36
N GLY A 180 10.74 -8.05 21.32
CA GLY A 180 10.38 -9.44 21.01
C GLY A 180 9.70 -9.56 19.65
N LYS A 181 8.44 -9.94 19.62
CA LYS A 181 7.63 -10.02 18.38
C LYS A 181 7.00 -8.69 17.97
N LYS A 182 7.08 -7.66 18.81
CA LYS A 182 6.44 -6.38 18.56
C LYS A 182 7.38 -5.45 17.79
N ILE A 183 6.91 -4.95 16.65
CA ILE A 183 7.62 -4.00 15.80
C ILE A 183 6.85 -2.70 15.84
N PHE A 184 7.44 -1.67 16.43
CA PHE A 184 6.88 -0.32 16.47
C PHE A 184 7.43 0.49 15.32
N VAL A 185 6.55 1.07 14.54
CA VAL A 185 6.86 1.82 13.32
C VAL A 185 6.33 3.23 13.47
N LYS A 186 7.10 4.20 12.99
CA LYS A 186 6.69 5.61 12.86
C LYS A 186 6.76 6.02 11.40
N GLY A 187 5.99 7.06 11.06
CA GLY A 187 6.03 7.61 9.70
C GLY A 187 5.54 9.04 9.61
N VAL A 188 5.97 9.70 8.55
CA VAL A 188 5.61 11.09 8.21
C VAL A 188 5.25 11.17 6.73
N CYS A 189 4.15 11.87 6.41
CA CYS A 189 3.75 12.16 5.03
C CYS A 189 3.92 13.65 4.72
N TYR A 190 4.52 13.92 3.59
CA TYR A 190 4.78 15.27 3.09
C TYR A 190 3.95 15.57 1.84
N ALA A 191 3.43 16.80 1.78
CA ALA A 191 2.90 17.43 0.58
C ALA A 191 3.60 18.78 0.40
N ASN A 192 4.19 19.04 -0.76
CA ASN A 192 4.92 20.30 -1.04
C ASN A 192 5.99 20.65 0.02
N GLY A 193 6.66 19.64 0.59
CA GLY A 193 7.66 19.81 1.63
C GLY A 193 7.13 20.06 3.05
N GLU A 194 5.80 20.12 3.23
CA GLU A 194 5.15 20.28 4.53
C GLU A 194 4.59 18.96 5.04
N VAL A 195 4.66 18.73 6.36
CA VAL A 195 4.05 17.57 7.02
C VAL A 195 2.53 17.73 7.00
N VAL A 196 1.84 16.74 6.41
CA VAL A 196 0.37 16.69 6.35
C VAL A 196 -0.21 15.64 7.28
N THR A 197 0.46 14.47 7.42
CA THR A 197 0.07 13.45 8.39
C THR A 197 1.28 12.79 9.02
N GLU A 198 1.11 12.31 10.24
CA GLU A 198 2.07 11.46 10.94
C GLU A 198 1.36 10.16 11.34
N ALA A 199 2.11 9.08 11.50
CA ALA A 199 1.51 7.83 11.92
C ALA A 199 2.43 7.01 12.83
N ASN A 200 1.81 6.22 13.69
CA ASN A 200 2.46 5.23 14.55
C ASN A 200 1.73 3.91 14.38
N GLY A 201 2.48 2.81 14.32
CA GLY A 201 1.90 1.49 14.16
C GLY A 201 2.62 0.42 14.96
N LEU A 202 1.88 -0.62 15.33
CA LEU A 202 2.41 -1.85 15.92
C LEU A 202 2.12 -3.02 15.01
N PHE A 203 3.16 -3.76 14.66
CA PHE A 203 3.06 -4.99 13.88
C PHE A 203 3.53 -6.18 14.74
N ILE A 204 2.94 -7.35 14.53
CA ILE A 204 3.32 -8.57 15.25
C ILE A 204 4.08 -9.48 14.30
N ASN A 205 5.38 -9.62 14.50
CA ASN A 205 6.21 -10.49 13.68
C ASN A 205 5.82 -11.97 13.85
N THR A 206 5.43 -12.60 12.76
CA THR A 206 5.02 -14.01 12.72
C THR A 206 6.10 -14.94 12.15
N VAL A 207 7.18 -14.39 11.62
CA VAL A 207 8.24 -15.13 10.90
C VAL A 207 9.35 -15.62 11.83
N ILE A 208 9.53 -15.01 13.01
CA ILE A 208 10.70 -15.27 13.86
C ILE A 208 10.58 -16.59 14.60
N LYS A 209 11.53 -17.52 14.32
CA LYS A 209 11.79 -18.69 15.15
C LYS A 209 13.00 -18.53 16.10
N ASN A 210 13.95 -17.60 15.88
CA ASN A 210 15.14 -17.40 16.73
C ASN A 210 15.67 -15.95 16.65
N ILE A 211 15.58 -15.19 17.75
CA ILE A 211 15.95 -13.75 17.82
C ILE A 211 17.31 -13.53 18.55
N GLY A 212 18.12 -14.54 18.80
CA GLY A 212 19.33 -14.39 19.62
C GLY A 212 20.51 -13.66 18.97
N VAL A 213 20.60 -13.59 17.63
CA VAL A 213 21.77 -13.05 16.90
C VAL A 213 21.42 -11.74 16.15
N GLU A 214 20.14 -11.47 15.95
CA GLU A 214 19.68 -10.34 15.12
C GLU A 214 19.43 -9.04 15.89
N GLU A 215 19.36 -9.08 17.22
CA GLU A 215 19.00 -7.91 18.04
C GLU A 215 20.02 -6.78 17.94
N GLU A 216 21.31 -7.09 17.83
CA GLU A 216 22.38 -6.07 17.70
C GLU A 216 22.43 -5.50 16.27
N MET A 217 22.24 -6.32 15.24
CA MET A 217 22.12 -5.84 13.86
C MET A 217 20.88 -4.96 13.68
N LEU A 218 19.76 -5.34 14.30
CA LEU A 218 18.51 -4.59 14.35
C LEU A 218 18.68 -3.23 15.04
N ARG A 219 19.37 -3.20 16.19
CA ARG A 219 19.68 -1.93 16.90
C ARG A 219 20.49 -0.99 16.02
N GLN A 220 21.47 -1.51 15.28
CA GLN A 220 22.30 -0.69 14.41
C GLN A 220 21.53 -0.17 13.18
N GLN A 221 20.61 -0.97 12.61
CA GLN A 221 19.75 -0.53 11.51
C GLN A 221 18.73 0.52 11.97
N VAL A 222 18.11 0.33 13.14
CA VAL A 222 17.18 1.28 13.74
C VAL A 222 17.88 2.62 14.06
N LEU A 223 19.13 2.57 14.54
CA LEU A 223 19.90 3.78 14.83
C LEU A 223 20.29 4.56 13.56
N ARG A 224 20.53 3.87 12.44
CA ARG A 224 20.88 4.50 11.16
C ARG A 224 19.66 5.10 10.41
N GLY A 225 18.45 4.64 10.70
CA GLY A 225 17.21 5.05 10.01
C GLY A 225 16.46 6.22 10.66
N LYS A 226 16.87 6.69 11.84
CA LYS A 226 16.20 7.83 12.49
C LYS A 226 16.53 9.13 11.77
N PRO A 227 15.53 9.90 11.29
CA PRO A 227 15.78 11.25 10.80
C PRO A 227 16.27 12.12 11.97
N GLU A 228 17.20 13.02 11.70
CA GLU A 228 17.52 14.12 12.61
C GLU A 228 16.35 15.11 12.64
N HIS A 229 15.32 14.82 13.43
CA HIS A 229 14.20 15.72 13.63
C HIS A 229 14.38 16.46 14.98
N PRO A 230 14.33 17.82 14.97
CA PRO A 230 14.60 18.62 16.16
C PRO A 230 13.44 18.71 17.17
N ASP A 231 12.33 17.99 17.01
CA ASP A 231 11.15 18.18 17.86
C ASP A 231 10.64 16.88 18.52
N GLU A 232 11.36 16.46 19.58
CA GLU A 232 10.92 15.35 20.46
C GLU A 232 9.84 15.75 21.49
N ARG A 233 9.23 16.93 21.38
CA ARG A 233 8.33 17.48 22.40
C ARG A 233 6.87 17.49 22.00
N HIS A 234 6.25 16.28 21.88
CA HIS A 234 4.82 16.18 22.15
C HIS A 234 4.50 14.84 22.84
N PRO A 235 4.09 14.88 24.12
CA PRO A 235 3.54 13.70 24.77
C PRO A 235 2.21 13.38 24.09
N LEU A 236 2.10 12.17 23.53
CA LEU A 236 0.83 11.60 23.13
C LEU A 236 -0.02 11.49 24.41
N HIS A 237 -1.10 12.25 24.47
CA HIS A 237 -2.11 12.07 25.52
C HIS A 237 -2.72 10.68 25.47
N PRO A 238 -3.05 10.09 26.64
CA PRO A 238 -3.61 8.74 26.78
C PRO A 238 -4.99 8.62 26.13
#